data_bc8e8fab384238a46ce6184d74beff66
#
_entry.id   bc8e8fab384238a46ce6184d74beff66
#
_cell.length_a   1.000
_cell.length_b   1.000
_cell.length_c   1.000
_cell.angle_alpha   90.00
_cell.angle_beta   90.00
_cell.angle_gamma   90.00
#
_symmetry.space_group_name_H-M   'P 1'
#
loop_
_entity.id
_entity.type
_entity.pdbx_description
1 polymer ?
#
loop_
_entity_poly.entity_id
_entity_poly.type
_entity_poly.pdbx_seq_one_letter_code
_entity_poly.pdbx_strand_id
1 'polypeptide(L)'
;MKTEILRLDNVSMQMSGIMQLERFNLQIFSGEIMGLMALNAHGVSSLVSLLQSNTPVHFGRVYYCERLVNSHIYSRTTPNEIVVIEQKSHLVNGLTVGDNVFVLSGVERRWLLHTQSFRGRLQELEQAVGVDIPCNRQVEELSLFERCMVELLKAWESGARLVLLWNISHFLAGTDIGRLHYAIRHFASRGMAFIYISNSYEELCGLCDRIAVMYNGSVVKVQEMVSGGSEDIHALLQQFTGTTSSPPRSAMSRGNICLNLSSVSTALLKQVDLAVYSGECLAIHTEDRRLLDGLRQLATGQSALLGGKVLIDGQPIHRPMARDQRVAYIAENPSQMMLFQDMSYLRNLTFCLPRQIDSWFRRRSIYRSLRRELTPGLGAVFDKDIRDLNTQEKYALIFRRVLLQQPRVVFFEQPFWGNDVLLQQHIERQVQLLLAKKIAVVVLIVGIYDAFPLAERTLIYKNGHLLTQ
;
A
#
# COMPACT_ATOMS: atom_id res chain seq x y z
N MET A 1 32.92 -8.00 -15.92
CA MET A 1 31.96 -6.91 -16.12
C MET A 1 30.55 -7.47 -15.96
N LYS A 2 29.64 -6.81 -15.21
CA LYS A 2 28.24 -7.21 -15.14
C LYS A 2 27.58 -6.88 -16.47
N THR A 3 26.81 -7.79 -17.07
CA THR A 3 26.07 -7.57 -18.32
C THR A 3 24.90 -6.63 -18.08
N GLU A 4 24.70 -5.63 -18.96
CA GLU A 4 23.56 -4.73 -18.89
C GLU A 4 22.28 -5.45 -19.35
N ILE A 5 21.24 -5.39 -18.52
CA ILE A 5 19.93 -5.98 -18.85
C ILE A 5 18.94 -4.92 -19.30
N LEU A 6 18.88 -3.79 -18.61
CA LEU A 6 17.98 -2.68 -18.94
C LEU A 6 18.72 -1.36 -18.86
N ARG A 7 18.50 -0.49 -19.86
CA ARG A 7 18.91 0.91 -19.81
C ARG A 7 17.82 1.81 -20.39
N LEU A 8 17.34 2.71 -19.56
CA LEU A 8 16.51 3.84 -19.93
C LEU A 8 17.42 5.06 -20.02
N ASP A 9 17.55 5.62 -21.23
CA ASP A 9 18.44 6.74 -21.52
C ASP A 9 17.60 7.96 -21.85
N ASN A 10 17.51 8.90 -20.90
CA ASN A 10 16.85 10.19 -21.01
C ASN A 10 15.39 10.10 -21.52
N VAL A 11 14.65 9.11 -21.02
CA VAL A 11 13.30 8.80 -21.51
C VAL A 11 12.28 9.80 -21.00
N SER A 12 11.53 10.39 -21.93
CA SER A 12 10.38 11.24 -21.63
C SER A 12 9.13 10.69 -22.30
N MET A 13 8.05 10.59 -21.54
CA MET A 13 6.79 9.99 -21.97
C MET A 13 5.61 10.85 -21.53
N GLN A 14 4.67 11.08 -22.42
CA GLN A 14 3.46 11.86 -22.18
C GLN A 14 2.23 11.00 -22.45
N MET A 15 1.23 11.06 -21.58
CA MET A 15 -0.08 10.43 -21.78
C MET A 15 -1.18 11.48 -21.62
N SER A 16 -2.09 11.53 -22.59
CA SER A 16 -3.22 12.49 -22.59
C SER A 16 -2.80 13.96 -22.34
N GLY A 17 -1.66 14.38 -22.89
CA GLY A 17 -1.13 15.73 -22.72
C GLY A 17 -0.38 15.99 -21.42
N ILE A 18 -0.30 15.01 -20.52
CA ILE A 18 0.38 15.12 -19.23
C ILE A 18 1.71 14.35 -19.29
N MET A 19 2.82 15.03 -18.94
CA MET A 19 4.13 14.41 -18.83
C MET A 19 4.09 13.37 -17.68
N GLN A 20 4.36 12.11 -18.00
CA GLN A 20 4.37 11.00 -17.05
C GLN A 20 5.80 10.63 -16.62
N LEU A 21 6.72 10.59 -17.59
CA LEU A 21 8.15 10.42 -17.33
C LEU A 21 8.89 11.59 -17.93
N GLU A 22 9.85 12.14 -17.18
CA GLU A 22 10.65 13.26 -17.61
C GLU A 22 12.15 12.95 -17.43
N ARG A 23 12.89 12.86 -18.55
CA ARG A 23 14.33 12.56 -18.57
C ARG A 23 14.71 11.41 -17.65
N PHE A 24 13.90 10.36 -17.68
CA PHE A 24 14.06 9.21 -16.79
C PHE A 24 15.29 8.40 -17.20
N ASN A 25 16.22 8.22 -16.27
CA ASN A 25 17.45 7.48 -16.45
C ASN A 25 17.51 6.35 -15.43
N LEU A 26 17.68 5.10 -15.89
CA LEU A 26 17.83 3.93 -15.04
C LEU A 26 18.66 2.88 -15.77
N GLN A 27 19.59 2.23 -15.06
CA GLN A 27 20.40 1.15 -15.60
C GLN A 27 20.45 -0.01 -14.63
N ILE A 28 20.24 -1.23 -15.13
CA ILE A 28 20.14 -2.44 -14.35
C ILE A 28 21.01 -3.52 -14.98
N PHE A 29 21.72 -4.25 -14.13
CA PHE A 29 22.68 -5.29 -14.53
C PHE A 29 22.19 -6.69 -14.18
N SER A 30 22.77 -7.70 -14.84
CA SER A 30 22.49 -9.11 -14.56
C SER A 30 22.76 -9.45 -13.09
N GLY A 31 21.80 -10.13 -12.46
CA GLY A 31 21.86 -10.52 -11.06
C GLY A 31 21.70 -9.37 -10.06
N GLU A 32 21.27 -8.20 -10.51
CA GLU A 32 21.04 -7.04 -9.67
C GLU A 32 19.58 -6.98 -9.21
N ILE A 33 19.39 -6.60 -7.94
CA ILE A 33 18.09 -6.25 -7.38
C ILE A 33 18.04 -4.73 -7.20
N MET A 34 17.36 -4.05 -8.13
CA MET A 34 17.16 -2.59 -8.08
C MET A 34 15.86 -2.26 -7.35
N GLY A 35 15.96 -1.56 -6.23
CA GLY A 35 14.81 -0.96 -5.56
C GLY A 35 14.34 0.29 -6.29
N LEU A 36 13.05 0.47 -6.48
CA LEU A 36 12.46 1.71 -6.96
C LEU A 36 11.49 2.25 -5.90
N MET A 37 11.88 3.35 -5.28
CA MET A 37 11.07 4.07 -4.31
C MET A 37 10.43 5.27 -4.95
N ALA A 38 9.12 5.28 -5.09
CA ALA A 38 8.39 6.41 -5.64
C ALA A 38 7.90 7.33 -4.52
N LEU A 39 8.37 8.58 -4.49
CA LEU A 39 7.90 9.59 -3.52
C LEU A 39 6.44 9.96 -3.77
N ASN A 40 6.01 9.93 -5.02
CA ASN A 40 4.61 10.05 -5.43
C ASN A 40 4.28 9.03 -6.53
N ALA A 41 2.99 8.73 -6.69
CA ALA A 41 2.52 7.73 -7.66
C ALA A 41 2.67 8.17 -9.12
N HIS A 42 3.11 9.42 -9.38
CA HIS A 42 3.19 9.98 -10.72
C HIS A 42 4.24 9.26 -11.58
N GLY A 43 3.82 8.73 -12.71
CA GLY A 43 4.68 8.08 -13.70
C GLY A 43 5.00 6.61 -13.43
N VAL A 44 4.70 6.05 -12.24
CA VAL A 44 5.04 4.65 -11.91
C VAL A 44 4.33 3.67 -12.84
N SER A 45 3.02 3.81 -13.01
CA SER A 45 2.24 2.94 -13.92
C SER A 45 2.68 3.09 -15.37
N SER A 46 3.07 4.29 -15.77
CA SER A 46 3.60 4.55 -17.11
C SER A 46 4.96 3.91 -17.34
N LEU A 47 5.83 3.90 -16.32
CA LEU A 47 7.09 3.17 -16.34
C LEU A 47 6.85 1.66 -16.49
N VAL A 48 5.94 1.09 -15.70
CA VAL A 48 5.59 -0.34 -15.80
C VAL A 48 5.07 -0.68 -17.20
N SER A 49 4.13 0.13 -17.73
CA SER A 49 3.60 -0.06 -19.09
C SER A 49 4.68 0.08 -20.16
N LEU A 50 5.61 1.02 -20.02
CA LEU A 50 6.73 1.19 -20.93
C LEU A 50 7.63 -0.05 -20.94
N LEU A 51 7.95 -0.58 -19.77
CA LEU A 51 8.81 -1.76 -19.65
C LEU A 51 8.13 -3.03 -20.18
N GLN A 52 6.83 -3.19 -19.93
CA GLN A 52 6.08 -4.37 -20.35
C GLN A 52 5.78 -4.39 -21.86
N SER A 53 5.44 -3.23 -22.45
CA SER A 53 4.82 -3.19 -23.79
C SER A 53 5.47 -2.18 -24.74
N ASN A 54 6.65 -1.63 -24.46
CA ASN A 54 7.31 -0.63 -25.27
C ASN A 54 6.37 0.49 -25.72
N THR A 55 5.60 1.06 -24.81
CA THR A 55 4.71 2.19 -25.10
C THR A 55 5.49 3.35 -25.71
N PRO A 56 4.91 4.13 -26.65
CA PRO A 56 5.62 5.18 -27.34
C PRO A 56 6.24 6.21 -26.39
N VAL A 57 7.52 6.55 -26.64
CA VAL A 57 8.23 7.58 -25.91
C VAL A 57 8.35 8.85 -26.78
N HIS A 58 8.29 10.03 -26.17
CA HIS A 58 8.42 11.31 -26.84
C HIS A 58 9.88 11.70 -27.04
N PHE A 59 10.75 11.25 -26.14
CA PHE A 59 12.19 11.48 -26.19
C PHE A 59 12.92 10.33 -25.50
N GLY A 60 14.19 10.12 -25.88
CA GLY A 60 15.06 9.12 -25.25
C GLY A 60 15.06 7.77 -25.93
N ARG A 61 15.68 6.78 -25.28
CA ARG A 61 15.90 5.44 -25.80
C ARG A 61 15.74 4.40 -24.68
N VAL A 62 15.26 3.22 -25.07
CA VAL A 62 15.15 2.06 -24.18
C VAL A 62 15.95 0.92 -24.77
N TYR A 63 16.89 0.40 -23.98
CA TYR A 63 17.68 -0.78 -24.34
C TYR A 63 17.33 -1.93 -23.42
N TYR A 64 17.10 -3.10 -23.99
CA TYR A 64 16.89 -4.34 -23.25
C TYR A 64 17.85 -5.43 -23.76
N CYS A 65 18.62 -6.03 -22.87
CA CYS A 65 19.71 -6.96 -23.21
C CYS A 65 20.64 -6.37 -24.30
N GLU A 66 21.09 -5.12 -24.08
CA GLU A 66 21.99 -4.36 -24.97
C GLU A 66 21.38 -4.03 -26.36
N ARG A 67 20.12 -4.37 -26.62
CA ARG A 67 19.41 -4.07 -27.88
C ARG A 67 18.48 -2.87 -27.71
N LEU A 68 18.48 -1.97 -28.68
CA LEU A 68 17.51 -0.87 -28.75
C LEU A 68 16.11 -1.44 -29.03
N VAL A 69 15.20 -1.37 -28.06
CA VAL A 69 13.83 -1.91 -28.17
C VAL A 69 12.77 -0.80 -28.37
N ASN A 70 13.08 0.43 -27.95
CA ASN A 70 12.19 1.59 -28.10
C ASN A 70 12.96 2.89 -28.19
N SER A 71 12.49 3.85 -28.98
CA SER A 71 13.04 5.19 -29.08
C SER A 71 11.98 6.17 -29.63
N HIS A 72 12.22 7.47 -29.46
CA HIS A 72 11.37 8.51 -30.03
C HIS A 72 11.31 8.51 -31.57
N ILE A 73 12.31 7.90 -32.25
CA ILE A 73 12.35 7.77 -33.71
C ILE A 73 11.67 6.47 -34.14
N TYR A 74 11.82 5.41 -33.34
CA TYR A 74 11.30 4.10 -33.64
C TYR A 74 10.54 3.59 -32.42
N SER A 75 9.22 3.64 -32.51
CA SER A 75 8.33 3.16 -31.46
C SER A 75 7.33 2.17 -32.07
N ARG A 76 7.37 0.93 -31.63
CA ARG A 76 6.32 -0.07 -31.87
C ARG A 76 5.92 -0.64 -30.54
N THR A 77 4.63 -0.63 -30.25
CA THR A 77 4.09 -1.34 -29.10
C THR A 77 4.31 -2.84 -29.29
N THR A 78 5.36 -3.34 -28.68
CA THR A 78 5.73 -4.75 -28.72
C THR A 78 5.95 -5.22 -27.29
N PRO A 79 5.46 -6.42 -26.92
CA PRO A 79 5.76 -6.95 -25.58
C PRO A 79 7.27 -7.18 -25.43
N ASN A 80 7.78 -6.84 -24.26
CA ASN A 80 9.14 -7.20 -23.85
C ASN A 80 9.11 -8.53 -23.08
N GLU A 81 10.24 -9.21 -23.05
CA GLU A 81 10.46 -10.38 -22.20
C GLU A 81 10.69 -10.00 -20.73
N ILE A 82 9.96 -8.99 -20.25
CA ILE A 82 9.98 -8.51 -18.87
C ILE A 82 8.69 -9.00 -18.21
N VAL A 83 8.82 -9.75 -17.14
CA VAL A 83 7.69 -10.26 -16.38
C VAL A 83 7.35 -9.26 -15.29
N VAL A 84 6.07 -8.89 -15.19
CA VAL A 84 5.55 -8.03 -14.13
C VAL A 84 4.71 -8.87 -13.19
N ILE A 85 5.03 -8.84 -11.90
CA ILE A 85 4.30 -9.50 -10.82
C ILE A 85 3.68 -8.40 -9.95
N GLU A 86 2.36 -8.42 -9.86
CA GLU A 86 1.57 -7.46 -9.11
C GLU A 86 0.45 -8.15 -8.33
N GLN A 87 -0.35 -7.42 -7.57
CA GLN A 87 -1.47 -7.97 -6.80
C GLN A 87 -2.40 -8.84 -7.65
N LYS A 88 -2.71 -8.39 -8.86
CA LYS A 88 -3.52 -9.16 -9.79
C LYS A 88 -2.62 -10.15 -10.53
N SER A 89 -2.66 -11.40 -10.09
CA SER A 89 -1.88 -12.45 -10.74
C SER A 89 -2.23 -12.61 -12.23
N HIS A 90 -1.19 -12.81 -13.05
CA HIS A 90 -1.29 -13.08 -14.49
C HIS A 90 -1.41 -14.59 -14.78
N LEU A 91 -1.56 -15.42 -13.77
CA LEU A 91 -1.83 -16.84 -13.93
C LEU A 91 -3.26 -17.06 -14.42
N VAL A 92 -3.44 -18.04 -15.28
CA VAL A 92 -4.76 -18.39 -15.82
C VAL A 92 -5.48 -19.26 -14.79
N ASN A 93 -6.60 -18.72 -14.28
CA ASN A 93 -7.50 -19.46 -13.41
C ASN A 93 -8.09 -20.67 -14.17
N GLY A 94 -8.43 -21.74 -13.44
CA GLY A 94 -8.93 -22.97 -14.04
C GLY A 94 -7.87 -23.87 -14.68
N LEU A 95 -6.60 -23.47 -14.67
CA LEU A 95 -5.47 -24.31 -15.05
C LEU A 95 -4.64 -24.70 -13.83
N THR A 96 -3.91 -25.81 -13.96
CA THR A 96 -2.98 -26.25 -12.92
C THR A 96 -1.71 -25.38 -12.89
N VAL A 97 -0.94 -25.47 -11.81
CA VAL A 97 0.39 -24.85 -11.70
C VAL A 97 1.29 -25.28 -12.87
N GLY A 98 1.32 -26.57 -13.17
CA GLY A 98 2.11 -27.12 -14.28
C GLY A 98 1.71 -26.55 -15.63
N ASP A 99 0.40 -26.45 -15.92
CA ASP A 99 -0.10 -25.89 -17.18
C ASP A 99 0.29 -24.40 -17.32
N ASN A 100 0.18 -23.62 -16.25
CA ASN A 100 0.52 -22.20 -16.26
C ASN A 100 2.01 -21.95 -16.52
N VAL A 101 2.88 -22.78 -15.96
CA VAL A 101 4.34 -22.62 -16.13
C VAL A 101 4.80 -23.09 -17.50
N PHE A 102 4.25 -24.18 -18.02
CA PHE A 102 4.78 -24.81 -19.26
C PHE A 102 4.04 -24.44 -20.52
N VAL A 103 2.70 -24.53 -20.52
CA VAL A 103 1.91 -24.39 -21.73
C VAL A 103 1.97 -22.96 -22.27
N LEU A 104 2.01 -21.98 -21.37
CA LEU A 104 1.98 -20.56 -21.74
C LEU A 104 3.39 -19.99 -22.05
N SER A 105 4.45 -20.74 -21.84
CA SER A 105 5.83 -20.29 -22.11
C SER A 105 6.26 -20.38 -23.58
N GLY A 106 5.36 -20.75 -24.50
CA GLY A 106 5.63 -20.81 -25.95
C GLY A 106 6.63 -21.88 -26.38
N VAL A 107 7.03 -22.78 -25.50
CA VAL A 107 7.99 -23.84 -25.76
C VAL A 107 7.25 -25.09 -26.25
N GLU A 108 6.60 -25.00 -27.41
CA GLU A 108 5.72 -26.03 -27.98
C GLU A 108 6.38 -27.41 -28.20
N ARG A 109 7.69 -27.52 -28.18
CA ARG A 109 8.40 -28.80 -28.45
C ARG A 109 8.99 -29.51 -27.23
N ARG A 110 8.92 -28.92 -26.02
CA ARG A 110 9.54 -29.50 -24.82
C ARG A 110 8.56 -30.18 -23.85
N TRP A 111 7.27 -30.07 -24.08
CA TRP A 111 6.21 -30.54 -23.17
C TRP A 111 6.29 -32.04 -22.81
N LEU A 112 6.67 -32.92 -23.78
CA LEU A 112 6.71 -34.36 -23.53
C LEU A 112 7.98 -34.84 -22.76
N LEU A 113 9.01 -34.02 -22.63
CA LEU A 113 10.30 -34.45 -22.05
C LEU A 113 10.60 -33.87 -20.66
N HIS A 114 9.81 -32.95 -20.14
CA HIS A 114 10.21 -32.12 -18.99
C HIS A 114 9.44 -32.27 -17.68
N THR A 115 8.40 -33.09 -17.59
CA THR A 115 7.68 -33.28 -16.31
C THR A 115 8.58 -33.81 -15.18
N GLN A 116 9.57 -34.61 -15.46
CA GLN A 116 10.56 -35.07 -14.45
C GLN A 116 11.60 -34.01 -14.11
N SER A 117 12.11 -33.28 -15.10
CA SER A 117 13.07 -32.19 -14.91
C SER A 117 12.45 -31.01 -14.16
N PHE A 118 11.16 -30.74 -14.38
CA PHE A 118 10.42 -29.72 -13.67
C PHE A 118 10.17 -30.08 -12.23
N ARG A 119 9.76 -31.32 -11.94
CA ARG A 119 9.62 -31.78 -10.55
C ARG A 119 10.93 -31.61 -9.79
N GLY A 120 12.08 -31.91 -10.42
CA GLY A 120 13.37 -31.70 -9.79
C GLY A 120 13.66 -30.22 -9.48
N ARG A 121 13.38 -29.32 -10.43
CA ARG A 121 13.61 -27.88 -10.24
C ARG A 121 12.62 -27.25 -9.27
N LEU A 122 11.36 -27.69 -9.31
CA LEU A 122 10.35 -27.27 -8.32
C LEU A 122 10.79 -27.74 -6.94
N GLN A 123 11.22 -28.99 -6.78
CA GLN A 123 11.73 -29.54 -5.53
C GLN A 123 12.95 -28.79 -4.99
N GLU A 124 13.90 -28.39 -5.84
CA GLU A 124 15.02 -27.53 -5.43
C GLU A 124 14.55 -26.19 -4.87
N LEU A 125 13.54 -25.57 -5.49
CA LEU A 125 12.95 -24.32 -5.02
C LEU A 125 12.07 -24.50 -3.77
N GLU A 126 11.32 -25.59 -3.73
CA GLU A 126 10.55 -26.01 -2.57
C GLU A 126 11.45 -26.19 -1.34
N GLN A 127 12.58 -26.87 -1.50
CA GLN A 127 13.58 -27.03 -0.45
C GLN A 127 14.23 -25.71 -0.06
N ALA A 128 14.54 -24.86 -1.05
CA ALA A 128 15.19 -23.57 -0.81
C ALA A 128 14.27 -22.55 -0.12
N VAL A 129 12.97 -22.54 -0.44
CA VAL A 129 12.01 -21.53 0.03
C VAL A 129 11.00 -22.11 1.02
N GLY A 130 11.01 -23.43 1.23
CA GLY A 130 10.09 -24.13 2.13
C GLY A 130 8.62 -24.04 1.69
N VAL A 131 8.36 -24.07 0.37
CA VAL A 131 7.02 -24.04 -0.23
C VAL A 131 6.81 -25.30 -1.03
N ASP A 132 5.81 -26.08 -0.66
CA ASP A 132 5.35 -27.22 -1.44
C ASP A 132 4.17 -26.78 -2.31
N ILE A 133 4.40 -26.66 -3.63
CA ILE A 133 3.37 -26.27 -4.61
C ILE A 133 3.20 -27.40 -5.63
N PRO A 134 2.34 -28.38 -5.38
CA PRO A 134 2.14 -29.49 -6.28
C PRO A 134 1.72 -29.04 -7.69
N CYS A 135 2.38 -29.57 -8.73
CA CYS A 135 2.14 -29.19 -10.12
C CYS A 135 0.69 -29.36 -10.58
N ASN A 136 -0.04 -30.30 -9.99
CA ASN A 136 -1.42 -30.61 -10.31
C ASN A 136 -2.45 -29.77 -9.54
N ARG A 137 -2.01 -28.91 -8.62
CA ARG A 137 -2.89 -28.04 -7.85
C ARG A 137 -3.45 -26.93 -8.73
N GLN A 138 -4.72 -26.61 -8.56
CA GLN A 138 -5.38 -25.53 -9.29
C GLN A 138 -4.90 -24.16 -8.78
N VAL A 139 -4.67 -23.22 -9.71
CA VAL A 139 -4.20 -21.88 -9.37
C VAL A 139 -5.19 -21.13 -8.44
N GLU A 140 -6.48 -21.43 -8.54
CA GLU A 140 -7.52 -20.82 -7.70
C GLU A 140 -7.37 -21.16 -6.22
N GLU A 141 -6.79 -22.33 -5.92
CA GLU A 141 -6.56 -22.80 -4.55
C GLU A 141 -5.29 -22.24 -3.90
N LEU A 142 -4.47 -21.54 -4.69
CA LEU A 142 -3.19 -20.99 -4.24
C LEU A 142 -3.42 -19.70 -3.43
N SER A 143 -2.65 -19.56 -2.35
CA SER A 143 -2.47 -18.28 -1.66
C SER A 143 -1.80 -17.24 -2.57
N LEU A 144 -1.87 -15.98 -2.19
CA LEU A 144 -1.19 -14.91 -2.94
C LEU A 144 0.33 -15.13 -3.01
N PHE A 145 0.93 -15.60 -1.93
CA PHE A 145 2.35 -15.93 -1.89
C PHE A 145 2.69 -17.07 -2.86
N GLU A 146 1.93 -18.16 -2.83
CA GLU A 146 2.13 -19.30 -3.75
C GLU A 146 1.97 -18.87 -5.21
N ARG A 147 0.99 -18.00 -5.53
CA ARG A 147 0.83 -17.43 -6.88
C ARG A 147 2.06 -16.61 -7.30
N CYS A 148 2.58 -15.76 -6.42
CA CYS A 148 3.81 -15.02 -6.66
C CYS A 148 4.99 -15.95 -6.97
N MET A 149 5.11 -17.05 -6.22
CA MET A 149 6.17 -18.04 -6.43
C MET A 149 6.02 -18.75 -7.78
N VAL A 150 4.78 -19.12 -8.16
CA VAL A 150 4.50 -19.74 -9.48
C VAL A 150 4.82 -18.77 -10.63
N GLU A 151 4.53 -17.47 -10.48
CA GLU A 151 4.88 -16.45 -11.47
C GLU A 151 6.40 -16.26 -11.60
N LEU A 152 7.14 -16.30 -10.49
CA LEU A 152 8.62 -16.27 -10.52
C LEU A 152 9.19 -17.51 -11.23
N LEU A 153 8.63 -18.68 -10.94
CA LEU A 153 9.01 -19.92 -11.62
C LEU A 153 8.72 -19.86 -13.12
N LYS A 154 7.55 -19.38 -13.50
CA LYS A 154 7.18 -19.17 -14.90
C LYS A 154 8.12 -18.22 -15.60
N ALA A 155 8.49 -17.10 -14.94
CA ALA A 155 9.46 -16.14 -15.45
C ALA A 155 10.83 -16.80 -15.68
N TRP A 156 11.29 -17.60 -14.73
CA TRP A 156 12.55 -18.33 -14.84
C TRP A 156 12.53 -19.34 -15.99
N GLU A 157 11.50 -20.17 -16.09
CA GLU A 157 11.35 -21.20 -17.13
C GLU A 157 11.18 -20.59 -18.54
N SER A 158 10.54 -19.42 -18.65
CA SER A 158 10.43 -18.69 -19.91
C SER A 158 11.74 -18.01 -20.35
N GLY A 159 12.78 -18.01 -19.49
CA GLY A 159 14.06 -17.36 -19.78
C GLY A 159 14.05 -15.84 -19.59
N ALA A 160 13.08 -15.31 -18.86
CA ALA A 160 13.03 -13.88 -18.56
C ALA A 160 14.30 -13.41 -17.85
N ARG A 161 14.87 -12.32 -18.32
CA ARG A 161 16.10 -11.73 -17.77
C ARG A 161 15.82 -10.68 -16.71
N LEU A 162 14.62 -10.12 -16.71
CA LEU A 162 14.19 -9.06 -15.79
C LEU A 162 12.77 -9.35 -15.29
N VAL A 163 12.61 -9.30 -13.97
CA VAL A 163 11.31 -9.39 -13.30
C VAL A 163 11.06 -8.10 -12.54
N LEU A 164 9.88 -7.53 -12.70
CA LEU A 164 9.41 -6.37 -11.98
C LEU A 164 8.36 -6.81 -10.95
N LEU A 165 8.61 -6.56 -9.67
CA LEU A 165 7.66 -6.78 -8.58
C LEU A 165 7.10 -5.44 -8.12
N TRP A 166 5.77 -5.28 -8.16
CA TRP A 166 5.12 -4.00 -7.87
C TRP A 166 4.25 -4.09 -6.63
N ASN A 167 4.69 -3.45 -5.54
CA ASN A 167 3.98 -3.33 -4.26
C ASN A 167 3.49 -4.69 -3.70
N ILE A 168 4.27 -5.75 -3.88
CA ILE A 168 3.88 -7.11 -3.49
C ILE A 168 3.79 -7.27 -1.98
N SER A 169 4.64 -6.60 -1.22
CA SER A 169 4.69 -6.67 0.24
C SER A 169 3.38 -6.26 0.92
N HIS A 170 2.60 -5.38 0.31
CA HIS A 170 1.31 -4.96 0.86
C HIS A 170 0.27 -6.08 0.94
N PHE A 171 0.46 -7.18 0.22
CA PHE A 171 -0.50 -8.28 0.11
C PHE A 171 -0.06 -9.57 0.81
N LEU A 172 1.19 -9.63 1.23
CA LEU A 172 1.80 -10.81 1.81
C LEU A 172 1.87 -10.70 3.34
N ALA A 173 1.75 -11.85 4.02
CA ALA A 173 2.07 -11.93 5.43
C ALA A 173 3.57 -11.72 5.67
N GLY A 174 3.95 -11.23 6.84
CA GLY A 174 5.35 -10.93 7.13
C GLY A 174 6.32 -12.10 6.98
N THR A 175 5.90 -13.31 7.34
CA THR A 175 6.68 -14.53 7.14
C THR A 175 6.89 -14.84 5.67
N ASP A 176 5.90 -14.57 4.81
CA ASP A 176 5.94 -14.84 3.38
C ASP A 176 6.82 -13.82 2.65
N ILE A 177 6.91 -12.58 3.14
CA ILE A 177 7.83 -11.57 2.59
C ILE A 177 9.29 -12.03 2.71
N GLY A 178 9.69 -12.54 3.89
CA GLY A 178 11.04 -13.06 4.08
C GLY A 178 11.36 -14.22 3.14
N ARG A 179 10.39 -15.11 2.90
CA ARG A 179 10.50 -16.23 1.95
C ARG A 179 10.58 -15.73 0.50
N LEU A 180 9.79 -14.71 0.13
CA LEU A 180 9.86 -14.08 -1.19
C LEU A 180 11.21 -13.42 -1.41
N HIS A 181 11.72 -12.66 -0.44
CA HIS A 181 13.05 -12.03 -0.51
C HIS A 181 14.16 -13.07 -0.69
N TYR A 182 14.06 -14.19 -0.01
CA TYR A 182 15.00 -15.31 -0.19
C TYR A 182 14.95 -15.87 -1.63
N ALA A 183 13.74 -16.07 -2.17
CA ALA A 183 13.57 -16.53 -3.55
C ALA A 183 14.13 -15.53 -4.57
N ILE A 184 13.87 -14.22 -4.39
CA ILE A 184 14.41 -13.16 -5.25
C ILE A 184 15.94 -13.20 -5.25
N ARG A 185 16.59 -13.28 -4.08
CA ARG A 185 18.05 -13.39 -3.98
C ARG A 185 18.59 -14.65 -4.63
N HIS A 186 17.90 -15.76 -4.50
CA HIS A 186 18.25 -17.02 -5.13
C HIS A 186 18.27 -16.91 -6.66
N PHE A 187 17.24 -16.32 -7.28
CA PHE A 187 17.20 -16.11 -8.72
C PHE A 187 18.21 -15.04 -9.18
N ALA A 188 18.41 -13.98 -8.38
CA ALA A 188 19.38 -12.95 -8.67
C ALA A 188 20.81 -13.53 -8.72
N SER A 189 21.18 -14.39 -7.78
CA SER A 189 22.48 -15.07 -7.78
C SER A 189 22.73 -15.94 -9.03
N ARG A 190 21.67 -16.33 -9.72
CA ARG A 190 21.70 -17.08 -10.99
C ARG A 190 21.62 -16.20 -12.23
N GLY A 191 21.66 -14.87 -12.07
CA GLY A 191 21.76 -13.89 -13.15
C GLY A 191 20.46 -13.23 -13.58
N MET A 192 19.31 -13.56 -12.97
CA MET A 192 18.05 -12.83 -13.19
C MET A 192 18.13 -11.45 -12.52
N ALA A 193 17.73 -10.39 -13.20
CA ALA A 193 17.65 -9.05 -12.66
C ALA A 193 16.25 -8.76 -12.13
N PHE A 194 16.16 -7.86 -11.14
CA PHE A 194 14.89 -7.49 -10.52
C PHE A 194 14.74 -5.98 -10.41
N ILE A 195 13.53 -5.49 -10.64
CA ILE A 195 13.06 -4.17 -10.17
C ILE A 195 12.04 -4.43 -9.06
N TYR A 196 12.34 -3.99 -7.85
CA TYR A 196 11.43 -4.11 -6.71
C TYR A 196 10.86 -2.74 -6.36
N ILE A 197 9.58 -2.52 -6.69
CA ILE A 197 8.89 -1.26 -6.42
C ILE A 197 8.19 -1.37 -5.07
N SER A 198 8.64 -0.59 -4.10
CA SER A 198 8.04 -0.50 -2.76
C SER A 198 8.14 0.91 -2.20
N ASN A 199 7.20 1.26 -1.35
CA ASN A 199 7.19 2.53 -0.62
C ASN A 199 7.84 2.40 0.77
N SER A 200 8.17 1.17 1.20
CA SER A 200 8.89 0.91 2.44
C SER A 200 10.40 0.97 2.20
N TYR A 201 11.04 2.02 2.73
CA TYR A 201 12.49 2.18 2.65
C TYR A 201 13.24 1.04 3.36
N GLU A 202 12.75 0.61 4.52
CA GLU A 202 13.36 -0.47 5.33
C GLU A 202 13.36 -1.79 4.57
N GLU A 203 12.27 -2.09 3.86
CA GLU A 203 12.16 -3.28 3.02
C GLU A 203 13.17 -3.24 1.86
N LEU A 204 13.26 -2.09 1.18
CA LEU A 204 14.20 -1.89 0.08
C LEU A 204 15.66 -2.02 0.55
N CYS A 205 16.01 -1.44 1.69
CA CYS A 205 17.34 -1.58 2.29
C CYS A 205 17.69 -3.04 2.62
N GLY A 206 16.70 -3.80 3.07
CA GLY A 206 16.88 -5.21 3.43
C GLY A 206 17.06 -6.14 2.23
N LEU A 207 16.61 -5.75 1.03
CA LEU A 207 16.57 -6.62 -0.15
C LEU A 207 17.51 -6.17 -1.28
N CYS A 208 17.55 -4.87 -1.59
CA CYS A 208 18.08 -4.35 -2.85
C CYS A 208 19.57 -4.04 -2.78
N ASP A 209 20.27 -4.16 -3.93
CA ASP A 209 21.68 -3.76 -4.08
C ASP A 209 21.82 -2.24 -4.24
N ARG A 210 20.88 -1.63 -4.98
CA ARG A 210 20.77 -0.19 -5.19
C ARG A 210 19.31 0.23 -5.09
N ILE A 211 19.08 1.48 -4.69
CA ILE A 211 17.74 2.08 -4.65
C ILE A 211 17.73 3.34 -5.52
N ALA A 212 16.82 3.38 -6.48
CA ALA A 212 16.47 4.56 -7.25
C ALA A 212 15.27 5.25 -6.61
N VAL A 213 15.39 6.54 -6.31
CA VAL A 213 14.31 7.37 -5.79
C VAL A 213 13.70 8.14 -6.94
N MET A 214 12.39 7.97 -7.13
CA MET A 214 11.60 8.60 -8.20
C MET A 214 10.69 9.69 -7.63
N TYR A 215 10.67 10.84 -8.29
CA TYR A 215 9.76 11.94 -7.98
C TYR A 215 9.29 12.62 -9.27
N ASN A 216 7.98 12.85 -9.41
CA ASN A 216 7.35 13.47 -10.59
C ASN A 216 7.82 12.88 -11.93
N GLY A 217 7.94 11.56 -12.02
CA GLY A 217 8.34 10.90 -13.26
C GLY A 217 9.82 10.95 -13.59
N SER A 218 10.68 11.43 -12.68
CA SER A 218 12.14 11.50 -12.85
C SER A 218 12.86 10.73 -11.74
N VAL A 219 14.01 10.13 -12.05
CA VAL A 219 14.92 9.60 -11.03
C VAL A 219 15.72 10.76 -10.44
N VAL A 220 15.50 11.04 -9.16
CA VAL A 220 16.17 12.13 -8.45
C VAL A 220 17.46 11.70 -7.76
N LYS A 221 17.58 10.43 -7.40
CA LYS A 221 18.78 9.86 -6.79
C LYS A 221 18.84 8.35 -7.04
N VAL A 222 20.04 7.83 -7.21
CA VAL A 222 20.32 6.39 -7.14
C VAL A 222 21.38 6.20 -6.07
N GLN A 223 21.13 5.29 -5.13
CA GLN A 223 22.03 5.01 -4.02
C GLN A 223 22.39 3.54 -3.97
N GLU A 224 23.68 3.23 -3.77
CA GLU A 224 24.16 1.89 -3.49
C GLU A 224 23.93 1.53 -2.03
N MET A 225 23.45 0.31 -1.78
CA MET A 225 23.18 -0.18 -0.42
C MET A 225 24.41 -0.89 0.15
N VAL A 226 25.54 -0.18 0.20
CA VAL A 226 26.72 -0.61 0.94
C VAL A 226 26.55 -0.16 2.39
N SER A 227 26.98 -0.99 3.35
CA SER A 227 26.81 -0.80 4.80
C SER A 227 27.08 0.67 5.26
N GLY A 228 26.01 1.41 5.57
CA GLY A 228 26.07 2.78 6.09
C GLY A 228 25.29 3.86 5.33
N GLY A 229 24.68 3.56 4.18
CA GLY A 229 24.05 4.57 3.32
C GLY A 229 22.65 5.05 3.72
N SER A 230 22.12 4.69 4.87
CA SER A 230 20.74 5.02 5.26
C SER A 230 20.50 6.52 5.50
N GLU A 231 21.49 7.26 5.97
CA GLU A 231 21.33 8.68 6.33
C GLU A 231 21.01 9.58 5.13
N ASP A 232 21.54 9.28 3.98
CA ASP A 232 21.40 10.09 2.75
C ASP A 232 19.99 10.07 2.15
N ILE A 233 19.29 8.93 2.20
CA ILE A 233 17.89 8.85 1.70
C ILE A 233 16.94 9.47 2.71
N HIS A 234 17.16 9.30 4.01
CA HIS A 234 16.39 10.01 5.03
C HIS A 234 16.50 11.52 4.89
N ALA A 235 17.70 12.05 4.64
CA ALA A 235 17.91 13.47 4.39
C ALA A 235 17.18 13.93 3.10
N LEU A 236 17.22 13.13 2.05
CA LEU A 236 16.49 13.39 0.81
C LEU A 236 14.96 13.39 1.06
N LEU A 237 14.44 12.38 1.76
CA LEU A 237 13.02 12.33 2.13
C LEU A 237 12.60 13.58 2.91
N GLN A 238 13.41 14.01 3.89
CA GLN A 238 13.15 15.24 4.63
C GLN A 238 13.14 16.49 3.74
N GLN A 239 14.01 16.56 2.74
CA GLN A 239 14.05 17.68 1.80
C GLN A 239 12.77 17.79 0.96
N PHE A 240 12.24 16.66 0.45
CA PHE A 240 11.02 16.64 -0.36
C PHE A 240 9.75 16.76 0.48
N THR A 241 9.80 16.36 1.72
CA THR A 241 8.64 16.26 2.60
C THR A 241 8.51 17.44 3.56
N GLY A 242 9.59 18.19 3.74
CA GLY A 242 9.62 19.37 4.64
C GLY A 242 9.35 19.01 6.10
N THR A 243 9.42 17.73 6.47
CA THR A 243 9.24 17.25 7.85
C THR A 243 10.55 16.77 8.42
N THR A 244 10.99 17.41 9.47
CA THR A 244 11.78 16.75 10.52
C THR A 244 10.89 15.65 11.10
N SER A 245 11.33 14.39 11.08
CA SER A 245 10.70 13.31 11.83
C SER A 245 10.47 13.82 13.26
N SER A 246 9.19 14.04 13.60
CA SER A 246 8.87 14.40 14.98
C SER A 246 9.34 13.24 15.85
N PRO A 247 10.14 13.49 16.90
CA PRO A 247 10.53 12.44 17.82
C PRO A 247 9.26 11.75 18.31
N PRO A 248 9.30 10.42 18.56
CA PRO A 248 8.17 9.72 19.17
C PRO A 248 7.78 10.52 20.41
N ARG A 249 6.50 10.86 20.53
CA ARG A 249 5.99 11.56 21.71
C ARG A 249 6.41 10.72 22.92
N SER A 250 7.31 11.25 23.74
CA SER A 250 7.65 10.66 25.01
C SER A 250 6.34 10.36 25.74
N ALA A 251 6.23 9.17 26.34
CA ALA A 251 5.04 8.66 27.00
C ALA A 251 4.33 9.78 27.80
N MET A 252 3.33 10.38 27.18
CA MET A 252 2.44 11.30 27.90
C MET A 252 1.70 10.47 28.95
N SER A 253 1.51 11.02 30.14
CA SER A 253 0.70 10.42 31.18
C SER A 253 -0.62 9.94 30.55
N ARG A 254 -0.88 8.63 30.66
CA ARG A 254 -2.07 8.01 30.07
C ARG A 254 -3.29 8.81 30.47
N GLY A 255 -4.01 9.35 29.49
CA GLY A 255 -5.28 10.04 29.70
C GLY A 255 -6.36 9.09 30.23
N ASN A 256 -7.58 9.60 30.40
CA ASN A 256 -8.70 8.75 30.75
C ASN A 256 -9.03 7.78 29.61
N ILE A 257 -9.52 6.59 29.95
CA ILE A 257 -10.00 5.61 28.97
C ILE A 257 -11.20 6.22 28.22
N CYS A 258 -11.07 6.42 26.92
CA CYS A 258 -12.13 6.91 26.05
C CYS A 258 -12.93 5.79 25.38
N LEU A 259 -12.32 4.64 25.10
CA LEU A 259 -12.99 3.46 24.59
C LEU A 259 -12.56 2.23 25.39
N ASN A 260 -13.54 1.44 25.83
CA ASN A 260 -13.29 0.18 26.49
C ASN A 260 -14.20 -0.92 25.90
N LEU A 261 -13.57 -1.94 25.31
CA LEU A 261 -14.20 -3.19 24.90
C LEU A 261 -13.92 -4.22 26.00
N SER A 262 -14.96 -4.77 26.61
CA SER A 262 -14.84 -5.79 27.67
C SER A 262 -15.49 -7.08 27.19
N SER A 263 -14.68 -8.10 26.91
CA SER A 263 -15.07 -9.44 26.44
C SER A 263 -16.04 -9.40 25.27
N VAL A 264 -15.80 -8.47 24.33
CA VAL A 264 -16.68 -8.23 23.19
C VAL A 264 -16.66 -9.41 22.23
N SER A 265 -17.85 -9.92 21.96
CA SER A 265 -18.07 -11.03 21.03
C SER A 265 -19.10 -10.61 19.96
N THR A 266 -18.75 -10.88 18.69
CA THR A 266 -19.60 -10.72 17.50
C THR A 266 -19.52 -12.00 16.66
N ALA A 267 -20.08 -12.01 15.47
CA ALA A 267 -19.92 -13.14 14.54
C ALA A 267 -18.44 -13.43 14.20
N LEU A 268 -17.57 -12.41 14.20
CA LEU A 268 -16.14 -12.54 13.84
C LEU A 268 -15.20 -12.36 15.05
N LEU A 269 -15.61 -11.64 16.08
CA LEU A 269 -14.81 -11.38 17.28
C LEU A 269 -15.19 -12.36 18.40
N LYS A 270 -14.19 -12.87 19.11
CA LYS A 270 -14.36 -13.76 20.27
C LYS A 270 -13.68 -13.14 21.49
N GLN A 271 -14.48 -12.66 22.46
CA GLN A 271 -14.01 -12.16 23.76
C GLN A 271 -12.84 -11.15 23.66
N VAL A 272 -13.01 -10.14 22.81
CA VAL A 272 -11.96 -9.12 22.61
C VAL A 272 -12.03 -8.11 23.75
N ASP A 273 -10.89 -7.91 24.42
CA ASP A 273 -10.65 -6.86 25.41
C ASP A 273 -9.72 -5.80 24.83
N LEU A 274 -10.14 -4.54 24.86
CA LEU A 274 -9.36 -3.42 24.31
C LEU A 274 -9.67 -2.14 25.08
N ALA A 275 -8.65 -1.51 25.65
CA ALA A 275 -8.75 -0.18 26.25
C ALA A 275 -7.92 0.82 25.44
N VAL A 276 -8.53 1.96 25.09
CA VAL A 276 -7.90 3.06 24.34
C VAL A 276 -8.02 4.34 25.18
N TYR A 277 -6.92 5.09 25.25
CA TYR A 277 -6.84 6.30 26.04
C TYR A 277 -7.08 7.56 25.19
N SER A 278 -7.58 8.62 25.81
CA SER A 278 -7.85 9.88 25.12
C SER A 278 -6.58 10.50 24.55
N GLY A 279 -6.55 10.77 23.27
CA GLY A 279 -5.40 11.32 22.55
C GLY A 279 -4.30 10.30 22.24
N GLU A 280 -4.53 9.00 22.51
CA GLU A 280 -3.60 7.91 22.18
C GLU A 280 -3.70 7.56 20.69
N CYS A 281 -2.56 7.27 20.10
CA CYS A 281 -2.48 6.55 18.83
C CYS A 281 -2.11 5.09 19.12
N LEU A 282 -3.05 4.18 18.89
CA LEU A 282 -2.90 2.75 19.12
C LEU A 282 -2.84 2.03 17.76
N ALA A 283 -1.77 1.29 17.47
CA ALA A 283 -1.71 0.40 16.32
C ALA A 283 -2.10 -1.03 16.72
N ILE A 284 -2.94 -1.67 15.92
CA ILE A 284 -3.30 -3.08 16.05
C ILE A 284 -2.85 -3.80 14.79
N HIS A 285 -1.84 -4.66 14.93
CA HIS A 285 -1.33 -5.51 13.86
C HIS A 285 -2.00 -6.88 13.92
N THR A 286 -2.40 -7.39 12.78
CA THR A 286 -2.96 -8.72 12.66
C THR A 286 -2.53 -9.40 11.36
N GLU A 287 -2.31 -10.70 11.42
CA GLU A 287 -2.20 -11.54 10.23
C GLU A 287 -3.58 -12.10 9.82
N ASP A 288 -4.55 -12.08 10.73
CA ASP A 288 -5.91 -12.57 10.51
C ASP A 288 -6.86 -11.39 10.17
N ARG A 289 -7.27 -11.31 8.93
CA ARG A 289 -8.26 -10.31 8.47
C ARG A 289 -9.59 -10.39 9.24
N ARG A 290 -9.91 -11.50 9.87
CA ARG A 290 -11.17 -11.65 10.63
C ARG A 290 -11.27 -10.66 11.80
N LEU A 291 -10.14 -10.37 12.48
CA LEU A 291 -10.15 -9.37 13.54
C LEU A 291 -10.47 -7.98 12.96
N LEU A 292 -9.79 -7.63 11.86
CA LEU A 292 -9.97 -6.36 11.19
C LEU A 292 -11.42 -6.19 10.72
N ASP A 293 -11.94 -7.20 10.02
CA ASP A 293 -13.33 -7.25 9.57
C ASP A 293 -14.32 -7.17 10.73
N GLY A 294 -14.03 -7.85 11.83
CA GLY A 294 -14.85 -7.81 13.04
C GLY A 294 -14.88 -6.43 13.71
N LEU A 295 -13.73 -5.78 13.87
CA LEU A 295 -13.63 -4.41 14.40
C LEU A 295 -14.26 -3.40 13.46
N ARG A 296 -14.10 -3.56 12.13
CA ARG A 296 -14.76 -2.75 11.12
C ARG A 296 -16.28 -2.87 11.21
N GLN A 297 -16.80 -4.11 11.22
CA GLN A 297 -18.25 -4.34 11.32
C GLN A 297 -18.83 -3.80 12.64
N LEU A 298 -18.09 -3.91 13.74
CA LEU A 298 -18.47 -3.33 15.01
C LEU A 298 -18.51 -1.79 14.93
N ALA A 299 -17.44 -1.17 14.43
CA ALA A 299 -17.35 0.28 14.30
C ALA A 299 -18.36 0.86 13.32
N THR A 300 -18.64 0.16 12.20
CA THR A 300 -19.64 0.59 11.21
C THR A 300 -21.07 0.14 11.56
N GLY A 301 -21.27 -0.60 12.65
CA GLY A 301 -22.57 -1.07 13.11
C GLY A 301 -23.22 -2.13 12.21
N GLN A 302 -22.43 -2.84 11.43
CA GLN A 302 -22.88 -3.92 10.54
C GLN A 302 -23.02 -5.27 11.30
N SER A 303 -22.38 -5.39 12.46
CA SER A 303 -22.48 -6.60 13.30
C SER A 303 -23.18 -6.31 14.61
N ALA A 304 -24.04 -7.21 15.04
CA ALA A 304 -24.64 -7.17 16.35
C ALA A 304 -23.66 -7.64 17.43
N LEU A 305 -23.73 -7.04 18.62
CA LEU A 305 -23.03 -7.48 19.79
C LEU A 305 -23.70 -8.75 20.34
N LEU A 306 -22.98 -9.87 20.35
CA LEU A 306 -23.45 -11.15 20.89
C LEU A 306 -23.11 -11.33 22.36
N GLY A 307 -22.09 -10.62 22.87
CA GLY A 307 -21.66 -10.64 24.27
C GLY A 307 -20.67 -9.54 24.58
N GLY A 308 -20.44 -9.31 25.86
CA GLY A 308 -19.54 -8.26 26.33
C GLY A 308 -20.18 -6.87 26.41
N LYS A 309 -19.34 -5.86 26.63
CA LYS A 309 -19.78 -4.46 26.77
C LYS A 309 -18.83 -3.55 26.02
N VAL A 310 -19.41 -2.51 25.38
CA VAL A 310 -18.65 -1.41 24.77
C VAL A 310 -18.98 -0.13 25.53
N LEU A 311 -17.94 0.50 26.09
CA LEU A 311 -18.06 1.74 26.85
C LEU A 311 -17.29 2.85 26.13
N ILE A 312 -17.90 4.04 25.99
CA ILE A 312 -17.23 5.26 25.54
C ILE A 312 -17.35 6.30 26.64
N ASP A 313 -16.21 6.84 27.09
CA ASP A 313 -16.11 7.70 28.27
C ASP A 313 -16.84 7.10 29.50
N GLY A 314 -16.71 5.78 29.70
CA GLY A 314 -17.34 5.04 30.79
C GLY A 314 -18.85 4.76 30.64
N GLN A 315 -19.47 5.25 29.58
CA GLN A 315 -20.90 5.08 29.31
C GLN A 315 -21.15 3.98 28.28
N PRO A 316 -22.08 3.04 28.54
CA PRO A 316 -22.38 1.97 27.62
C PRO A 316 -23.02 2.53 26.32
N ILE A 317 -22.69 1.88 25.21
CA ILE A 317 -23.33 2.17 23.93
C ILE A 317 -24.60 1.33 23.82
N HIS A 318 -25.74 2.00 23.70
CA HIS A 318 -27.04 1.35 23.49
C HIS A 318 -27.46 1.26 22.01
N ARG A 319 -26.69 1.87 21.11
CA ARG A 319 -26.95 1.90 19.66
C ARG A 319 -25.74 1.31 18.91
N PRO A 320 -25.92 0.84 17.67
CA PRO A 320 -24.76 0.48 16.84
C PRO A 320 -23.73 1.61 16.81
N MET A 321 -22.45 1.28 16.93
CA MET A 321 -21.35 2.28 17.01
C MET A 321 -21.39 3.30 15.87
N ALA A 322 -21.80 2.90 14.68
CA ALA A 322 -21.93 3.80 13.52
C ALA A 322 -22.97 4.93 13.73
N ARG A 323 -23.90 4.79 14.66
CA ARG A 323 -24.89 5.83 15.00
C ARG A 323 -24.44 6.69 16.16
N ASP A 324 -23.37 6.32 16.84
CA ASP A 324 -22.78 7.10 17.92
C ASP A 324 -21.78 8.10 17.34
N GLN A 325 -22.06 9.38 17.53
CA GLN A 325 -21.22 10.45 17.00
C GLN A 325 -19.82 10.49 17.63
N ARG A 326 -19.65 9.83 18.80
CA ARG A 326 -18.38 9.73 19.51
C ARG A 326 -17.39 8.78 18.80
N VAL A 327 -17.86 8.00 17.80
CA VAL A 327 -17.02 7.10 17.01
C VAL A 327 -17.00 7.54 15.56
N ALA A 328 -15.82 7.55 14.96
CA ALA A 328 -15.64 7.71 13.53
C ALA A 328 -14.84 6.52 12.97
N TYR A 329 -15.05 6.25 11.70
CA TYR A 329 -14.34 5.20 10.98
C TYR A 329 -13.80 5.77 9.66
N ILE A 330 -12.52 5.50 9.37
CA ILE A 330 -11.87 5.83 8.11
C ILE A 330 -11.49 4.50 7.45
N ALA A 331 -12.05 4.24 6.26
CA ALA A 331 -11.87 3.00 5.53
C ALA A 331 -10.48 2.90 4.88
N GLU A 332 -10.08 1.71 4.46
CA GLU A 332 -8.83 1.39 3.78
C GLU A 332 -8.56 2.28 2.55
N ASN A 333 -9.57 2.57 1.74
CA ASN A 333 -9.50 3.41 0.54
C ASN A 333 -10.47 4.59 0.65
N PRO A 334 -10.23 5.54 1.58
CA PRO A 334 -11.24 6.52 1.95
C PRO A 334 -11.56 7.49 0.82
N SER A 335 -10.61 7.79 -0.06
CA SER A 335 -10.81 8.66 -1.22
C SER A 335 -11.83 8.12 -2.24
N GLN A 336 -11.98 6.78 -2.30
CA GLN A 336 -12.94 6.11 -3.19
C GLN A 336 -14.24 5.75 -2.46
N MET A 337 -14.14 5.28 -1.21
CA MET A 337 -15.26 4.70 -0.48
C MET A 337 -16.05 5.72 0.35
N MET A 338 -15.44 6.83 0.76
CA MET A 338 -16.05 7.76 1.73
C MET A 338 -16.48 9.09 1.12
N LEU A 339 -16.28 9.31 -0.17
CA LEU A 339 -16.65 10.54 -0.87
C LEU A 339 -17.77 10.28 -1.88
N PHE A 340 -18.77 11.16 -1.88
CA PHE A 340 -19.85 11.14 -2.85
C PHE A 340 -19.43 11.98 -4.06
N GLN A 341 -19.17 11.32 -5.17
CA GLN A 341 -18.63 11.93 -6.39
C GLN A 341 -19.57 12.98 -7.00
N ASP A 342 -20.88 12.80 -6.82
CA ASP A 342 -21.93 13.70 -7.35
C ASP A 342 -22.29 14.84 -6.38
N MET A 343 -21.56 14.99 -5.28
CA MET A 343 -21.76 16.05 -4.30
C MET A 343 -20.59 17.03 -4.31
N SER A 344 -20.87 18.32 -4.13
CA SER A 344 -19.82 19.35 -3.98
C SER A 344 -18.94 19.09 -2.75
N TYR A 345 -17.74 19.69 -2.74
CA TYR A 345 -16.83 19.67 -1.59
C TYR A 345 -17.55 19.99 -0.27
N LEU A 346 -18.29 21.09 -0.22
CA LEU A 346 -18.97 21.53 0.99
C LEU A 346 -20.05 20.54 1.45
N ARG A 347 -20.78 19.92 0.54
CA ARG A 347 -21.77 18.88 0.89
C ARG A 347 -21.11 17.62 1.44
N ASN A 348 -19.99 17.19 0.85
CA ASN A 348 -19.19 16.09 1.39
C ASN A 348 -18.64 16.40 2.77
N LEU A 349 -18.11 17.62 2.99
CA LEU A 349 -17.56 18.07 4.25
C LEU A 349 -18.62 18.06 5.36
N THR A 350 -19.82 18.51 5.04
CA THR A 350 -20.90 18.73 6.01
C THR A 350 -21.89 17.56 6.10
N PHE A 351 -21.59 16.45 5.43
CA PHE A 351 -22.48 15.28 5.34
C PHE A 351 -22.92 14.72 6.71
N CYS A 352 -22.03 14.72 7.70
CA CYS A 352 -22.30 14.24 9.05
C CYS A 352 -23.02 15.27 9.97
N LEU A 353 -22.99 16.57 9.61
CA LEU A 353 -23.55 17.63 10.44
C LEU A 353 -25.10 17.58 10.65
N PRO A 354 -25.92 17.11 9.69
CA PRO A 354 -27.37 17.04 9.90
C PRO A 354 -27.80 16.23 11.11
N ARG A 355 -26.95 15.29 11.57
CA ARG A 355 -27.22 14.50 12.79
C ARG A 355 -27.07 15.31 14.09
N GLN A 356 -26.36 16.44 14.04
CA GLN A 356 -26.09 17.33 15.19
C GLN A 356 -27.02 18.54 15.23
N ILE A 357 -27.72 18.83 14.13
CA ILE A 357 -28.45 20.08 13.96
C ILE A 357 -29.91 19.79 13.57
N ASP A 358 -30.83 20.02 14.53
CA ASP A 358 -32.25 19.70 14.35
C ASP A 358 -32.99 20.69 13.45
N SER A 359 -32.46 21.88 13.18
CA SER A 359 -33.18 22.96 12.45
C SER A 359 -32.56 23.22 11.07
N TRP A 360 -33.41 23.21 10.04
CA TRP A 360 -33.05 23.55 8.66
C TRP A 360 -32.50 24.99 8.51
N PHE A 361 -32.99 25.93 9.27
CA PHE A 361 -32.51 27.33 9.28
C PHE A 361 -31.09 27.45 9.84
N ARG A 362 -30.74 26.69 10.88
CA ARG A 362 -29.39 26.66 11.46
C ARG A 362 -28.37 26.05 10.45
N ARG A 363 -28.79 25.10 9.64
CA ARG A 363 -27.94 24.52 8.60
C ARG A 363 -27.40 25.58 7.63
N ARG A 364 -28.26 26.48 7.11
CA ARG A 364 -27.83 27.56 6.19
C ARG A 364 -26.83 28.53 6.84
N SER A 365 -27.01 28.85 8.10
CA SER A 365 -26.08 29.69 8.84
C SER A 365 -24.73 29.03 9.02
N ILE A 366 -24.70 27.74 9.41
CA ILE A 366 -23.49 26.96 9.60
C ILE A 366 -22.77 26.76 8.27
N TYR A 367 -23.45 26.48 7.17
CA TYR A 367 -22.84 26.42 5.86
C TYR A 367 -22.13 27.73 5.48
N ARG A 368 -22.76 28.88 5.76
CA ARG A 368 -22.16 30.20 5.51
C ARG A 368 -20.94 30.45 6.41
N SER A 369 -21.05 30.11 7.69
CA SER A 369 -19.95 30.24 8.65
C SER A 369 -18.77 29.39 8.29
N LEU A 370 -18.97 28.08 8.01
CA LEU A 370 -17.93 27.17 7.56
C LEU A 370 -17.26 27.65 6.27
N ARG A 371 -18.03 28.14 5.32
CA ARG A 371 -17.46 28.71 4.10
C ARG A 371 -16.56 29.91 4.40
N ARG A 372 -16.95 30.81 5.27
CA ARG A 372 -16.14 31.97 5.67
C ARG A 372 -14.87 31.55 6.42
N GLU A 373 -15.01 30.66 7.35
CA GLU A 373 -13.92 30.23 8.24
C GLU A 373 -12.85 29.42 7.48
N LEU A 374 -13.27 28.59 6.53
CA LEU A 374 -12.39 27.71 5.78
C LEU A 374 -11.88 28.32 4.47
N THR A 375 -12.51 29.36 3.93
CA THR A 375 -12.08 30.05 2.69
C THR A 375 -10.62 30.54 2.73
N PRO A 376 -10.09 31.13 3.82
CA PRO A 376 -8.71 31.59 3.85
C PRO A 376 -7.67 30.51 3.64
N GLY A 377 -8.00 29.25 3.99
CA GLY A 377 -7.08 28.12 3.85
C GLY A 377 -7.34 27.19 2.65
N LEU A 378 -8.51 27.29 2.02
CA LEU A 378 -8.95 26.36 0.98
C LEU A 378 -9.25 27.05 -0.36
N GLY A 379 -9.42 28.38 -0.39
CA GLY A 379 -9.59 29.16 -1.61
C GLY A 379 -10.49 28.51 -2.68
N ALA A 380 -9.91 28.26 -3.85
CA ALA A 380 -10.61 27.67 -5.00
C ALA A 380 -11.03 26.20 -4.82
N VAL A 381 -10.57 25.50 -3.77
CA VAL A 381 -10.90 24.06 -3.57
C VAL A 381 -12.38 23.85 -3.24
N PHE A 382 -13.04 24.84 -2.62
CA PHE A 382 -14.47 24.74 -2.29
C PHE A 382 -15.39 24.61 -3.49
N ASP A 383 -14.99 25.18 -4.60
CA ASP A 383 -15.80 25.24 -5.82
C ASP A 383 -15.39 24.13 -6.82
N LYS A 384 -14.34 23.34 -6.50
CA LYS A 384 -13.96 22.17 -7.30
C LYS A 384 -14.96 21.03 -7.17
N ASP A 385 -15.16 20.31 -8.25
CA ASP A 385 -15.80 19.01 -8.22
C ASP A 385 -14.89 18.01 -7.46
N ILE A 386 -15.50 17.05 -6.76
CA ILE A 386 -14.75 15.98 -6.06
C ILE A 386 -13.84 15.21 -7.03
N ARG A 387 -14.25 15.09 -8.29
CA ARG A 387 -13.47 14.40 -9.34
C ARG A 387 -12.17 15.12 -9.67
N ASP A 388 -12.16 16.45 -9.55
CA ASP A 388 -11.01 17.30 -9.85
C ASP A 388 -10.03 17.43 -8.67
N LEU A 389 -10.39 16.90 -7.52
CA LEU A 389 -9.51 16.88 -6.35
C LEU A 389 -8.43 15.82 -6.50
N ASN A 390 -7.20 16.18 -6.19
CA ASN A 390 -6.13 15.21 -6.03
C ASN A 390 -6.32 14.35 -4.77
N THR A 391 -5.56 13.27 -4.64
CA THR A 391 -5.72 12.32 -3.54
C THR A 391 -5.48 12.96 -2.17
N GLN A 392 -4.50 13.85 -2.04
CA GLN A 392 -4.22 14.57 -0.78
C GLN A 392 -5.38 15.50 -0.39
N GLU A 393 -5.96 16.23 -1.36
CA GLU A 393 -7.15 17.07 -1.15
C GLU A 393 -8.36 16.25 -0.69
N LYS A 394 -8.55 15.05 -1.26
CA LYS A 394 -9.60 14.10 -0.85
C LYS A 394 -9.40 13.60 0.58
N TYR A 395 -8.18 13.21 0.95
CA TYR A 395 -7.87 12.82 2.33
C TYR A 395 -8.08 13.98 3.30
N ALA A 396 -7.59 15.18 2.97
CA ALA A 396 -7.80 16.37 3.79
C ALA A 396 -9.30 16.66 4.02
N LEU A 397 -10.15 16.50 3.00
CA LEU A 397 -11.60 16.64 3.11
C LEU A 397 -12.19 15.63 4.11
N ILE A 398 -11.78 14.37 4.03
CA ILE A 398 -12.26 13.29 4.92
C ILE A 398 -11.85 13.57 6.37
N PHE A 399 -10.59 13.91 6.63
CA PHE A 399 -10.11 14.24 7.97
C PHE A 399 -10.80 15.49 8.55
N ARG A 400 -11.04 16.52 7.72
CA ARG A 400 -11.81 17.69 8.15
C ARG A 400 -13.25 17.35 8.51
N ARG A 401 -13.88 16.44 7.76
CA ARG A 401 -15.23 15.92 8.09
C ARG A 401 -15.23 15.21 9.43
N VAL A 402 -14.21 14.37 9.70
CA VAL A 402 -14.03 13.70 11.00
C VAL A 402 -13.80 14.71 12.12
N LEU A 403 -12.96 15.72 11.89
CA LEU A 403 -12.74 16.80 12.87
C LEU A 403 -14.02 17.59 13.20
N LEU A 404 -14.88 17.84 12.21
CA LEU A 404 -16.19 18.49 12.41
C LEU A 404 -17.16 17.62 13.21
N GLN A 405 -17.06 16.29 13.10
CA GLN A 405 -17.85 15.36 13.88
C GLN A 405 -17.46 15.35 15.37
N GLN A 406 -16.20 15.72 15.70
CA GLN A 406 -15.62 15.71 17.05
C GLN A 406 -15.76 14.35 17.76
N PRO A 407 -15.33 13.24 17.15
CA PRO A 407 -15.42 11.94 17.79
C PRO A 407 -14.47 11.83 18.99
N ARG A 408 -14.69 10.85 19.86
CA ARG A 408 -13.76 10.47 20.93
C ARG A 408 -12.70 9.50 20.44
N VAL A 409 -13.10 8.64 19.50
CA VAL A 409 -12.21 7.63 18.90
C VAL A 409 -12.45 7.54 17.40
N VAL A 410 -11.36 7.39 16.65
CA VAL A 410 -11.35 7.15 15.21
C VAL A 410 -10.70 5.79 14.96
N PHE A 411 -11.41 4.89 14.31
CA PHE A 411 -10.81 3.69 13.73
C PHE A 411 -10.31 4.03 12.33
N PHE A 412 -9.05 3.73 12.03
CA PHE A 412 -8.45 3.98 10.73
C PHE A 412 -7.86 2.69 10.16
N GLU A 413 -8.47 2.18 9.12
CA GLU A 413 -8.09 0.94 8.47
C GLU A 413 -7.01 1.19 7.44
N GLN A 414 -5.89 0.44 7.54
CA GLN A 414 -4.82 0.37 6.54
C GLN A 414 -4.36 1.75 6.01
N PRO A 415 -3.92 2.68 6.86
CA PRO A 415 -3.65 4.08 6.47
C PRO A 415 -2.62 4.22 5.36
N PHE A 416 -1.66 3.30 5.26
CA PHE A 416 -0.56 3.38 4.31
C PHE A 416 -0.72 2.48 3.10
N TRP A 417 -1.78 1.67 3.07
CA TRP A 417 -2.00 0.70 2.03
C TRP A 417 -2.16 1.34 0.64
N GLY A 418 -1.25 0.99 -0.29
CA GLY A 418 -1.25 1.53 -1.66
C GLY A 418 -0.92 3.01 -1.79
N ASN A 419 -0.55 3.69 -0.71
CA ASN A 419 -0.25 5.11 -0.68
C ASN A 419 1.24 5.38 -0.90
N ASP A 420 1.54 6.42 -1.67
CA ASP A 420 2.91 6.90 -1.84
C ASP A 420 3.45 7.61 -0.58
N VAL A 421 4.75 7.83 -0.52
CA VAL A 421 5.44 8.39 0.66
C VAL A 421 4.91 9.77 1.04
N LEU A 422 4.61 10.63 0.06
CA LEU A 422 4.10 11.98 0.32
C LEU A 422 2.68 11.94 0.89
N LEU A 423 1.85 11.01 0.40
CA LEU A 423 0.51 10.82 0.93
C LEU A 423 0.54 10.21 2.33
N GLN A 424 1.44 9.25 2.61
CA GLN A 424 1.63 8.70 3.95
C GLN A 424 1.96 9.80 4.95
N GLN A 425 2.88 10.70 4.63
CA GLN A 425 3.21 11.84 5.50
C GLN A 425 2.06 12.83 5.64
N HIS A 426 1.29 13.06 4.56
CA HIS A 426 0.09 13.86 4.66
C HIS A 426 -0.90 13.25 5.65
N ILE A 427 -1.11 11.93 5.60
CA ILE A 427 -1.96 11.18 6.53
C ILE A 427 -1.44 11.32 7.97
N GLU A 428 -0.15 11.15 8.20
CA GLU A 428 0.46 11.34 9.53
C GLU A 428 0.16 12.73 10.10
N ARG A 429 0.33 13.80 9.30
CA ARG A 429 0.00 15.16 9.74
C ARG A 429 -1.48 15.30 10.11
N GLN A 430 -2.39 14.68 9.34
CA GLN A 430 -3.82 14.70 9.66
C GLN A 430 -4.12 13.94 10.96
N VAL A 431 -3.47 12.80 11.20
CA VAL A 431 -3.60 12.05 12.45
C VAL A 431 -3.05 12.87 13.63
N GLN A 432 -1.91 13.55 13.48
CA GLN A 432 -1.40 14.46 14.51
C GLN A 432 -2.39 15.54 14.91
N LEU A 433 -3.14 16.09 13.93
CA LEU A 433 -4.20 17.08 14.22
C LEU A 433 -5.36 16.49 15.05
N LEU A 434 -5.71 15.20 14.83
CA LEU A 434 -6.70 14.49 15.65
C LEU A 434 -6.20 14.32 17.09
N LEU A 435 -4.96 13.80 17.23
CA LEU A 435 -4.32 13.57 18.53
C LEU A 435 -4.16 14.87 19.35
N ALA A 436 -3.80 15.99 18.68
CA ALA A 436 -3.71 17.31 19.32
C ALA A 436 -5.05 17.78 19.90
N LYS A 437 -6.17 17.31 19.35
CA LYS A 437 -7.52 17.56 19.88
C LYS A 437 -7.98 16.50 20.89
N LYS A 438 -7.07 15.67 21.39
CA LYS A 438 -7.36 14.56 22.32
C LYS A 438 -8.33 13.51 21.76
N ILE A 439 -8.44 13.40 20.44
CA ILE A 439 -9.18 12.35 19.78
C ILE A 439 -8.25 11.14 19.71
N ALA A 440 -8.69 9.99 20.19
CA ALA A 440 -7.90 8.75 20.08
C ALA A 440 -7.98 8.20 18.67
N VAL A 441 -6.89 7.59 18.19
CA VAL A 441 -6.83 6.95 16.87
C VAL A 441 -6.41 5.50 17.03
N VAL A 442 -7.25 4.58 16.57
CA VAL A 442 -6.96 3.15 16.51
C VAL A 442 -6.66 2.78 15.07
N VAL A 443 -5.40 2.54 14.79
CA VAL A 443 -4.91 2.15 13.46
C VAL A 443 -4.98 0.63 13.34
N LEU A 444 -5.66 0.15 12.31
CA LEU A 444 -5.82 -1.28 12.03
C LEU A 444 -4.93 -1.66 10.84
N ILE A 445 -3.95 -2.55 11.06
CA ILE A 445 -2.93 -2.92 10.07
C ILE A 445 -2.93 -4.43 9.86
N VAL A 446 -2.98 -4.86 8.59
CA VAL A 446 -2.72 -6.24 8.20
C VAL A 446 -1.25 -6.35 7.83
N GLY A 447 -0.52 -7.29 8.46
CA GLY A 447 0.93 -7.44 8.28
C GLY A 447 1.72 -6.93 9.48
N ILE A 448 3.02 -7.23 9.49
CA ILE A 448 3.91 -6.95 10.62
C ILE A 448 4.89 -5.80 10.29
N TYR A 449 5.09 -5.49 9.01
CA TYR A 449 6.15 -4.57 8.57
C TYR A 449 5.75 -3.11 8.47
N ASP A 450 4.46 -2.79 8.45
CA ASP A 450 3.99 -1.40 8.37
C ASP A 450 3.85 -0.79 9.77
N ALA A 451 4.97 -0.48 10.41
CA ALA A 451 4.92 0.28 11.65
C ALA A 451 4.28 1.66 11.39
N PHE A 452 3.24 2.00 12.16
CA PHE A 452 2.67 3.34 12.10
C PHE A 452 3.51 4.28 12.99
N PRO A 453 4.23 5.27 12.41
CA PRO A 453 5.24 6.04 13.16
C PRO A 453 4.72 6.82 14.35
N LEU A 454 3.40 7.12 14.36
CA LEU A 454 2.76 7.87 15.45
C LEU A 454 2.16 6.97 16.54
N ALA A 455 2.27 5.64 16.40
CA ALA A 455 1.72 4.73 17.39
C ALA A 455 2.51 4.83 18.70
N GLU A 456 1.81 5.14 19.79
CA GLU A 456 2.37 5.16 21.15
C GLU A 456 2.37 3.75 21.76
N ARG A 457 1.49 2.89 21.29
CA ARG A 457 1.35 1.50 21.70
C ARG A 457 0.97 0.65 20.51
N THR A 458 1.59 -0.52 20.43
CA THR A 458 1.31 -1.52 19.41
C THR A 458 0.78 -2.79 20.04
N LEU A 459 -0.32 -3.30 19.53
CA LEU A 459 -0.88 -4.60 19.91
C LEU A 459 -0.79 -5.55 18.71
N ILE A 460 -0.44 -6.79 18.99
CA ILE A 460 -0.45 -7.87 17.98
C ILE A 460 -1.60 -8.82 18.31
N TYR A 461 -2.48 -9.06 17.36
CA TYR A 461 -3.51 -10.06 17.49
C TYR A 461 -2.99 -11.40 16.99
N LYS A 462 -2.92 -12.36 17.92
CA LYS A 462 -2.48 -13.72 17.64
C LYS A 462 -3.30 -14.73 18.45
N ASN A 463 -3.76 -15.80 17.79
CA ASN A 463 -4.51 -16.88 18.42
C ASN A 463 -5.74 -16.43 19.25
N GLY A 464 -6.45 -15.39 18.81
CA GLY A 464 -7.65 -14.92 19.49
C GLY A 464 -7.41 -13.85 20.57
N HIS A 465 -6.16 -13.49 20.86
CA HIS A 465 -5.81 -12.55 21.92
C HIS A 465 -5.01 -11.35 21.37
N LEU A 466 -5.24 -10.17 21.98
CA LEU A 466 -4.43 -8.97 21.76
C LEU A 466 -3.25 -9.00 22.75
N LEU A 467 -2.04 -9.03 22.22
CA LEU A 467 -0.79 -9.03 22.99
C LEU A 467 -0.08 -7.68 22.80
N THR A 468 0.48 -7.13 23.85
CA THR A 468 1.34 -5.93 23.77
C THR A 468 2.70 -6.34 23.21
N GLN A 469 3.20 -5.60 22.24
CA GLN A 469 4.53 -5.77 21.68
C GLN A 469 5.58 -5.25 22.67
#